data_45711d4417a3bbde2c5ff7d40e6ff290
#
_entry.id   45711d4417a3bbde2c5ff7d40e6ff290
#
_cell.length_a   1.000
_cell.length_b   1.000
_cell.length_c   1.000
_cell.angle_alpha   90.00
_cell.angle_beta   90.00
_cell.angle_gamma   90.00
#
_symmetry.space_group_name_H-M   'P 1'
#
loop_
_entity.id
_entity.type
_entity.pdbx_description
1 polymer ?
#
loop_
_entity_poly.entity_id
_entity_poly.type
_entity_poly.pdbx_seq_one_letter_code
_entity_poly.pdbx_strand_id
1 'polypeptide(L)'
;MNSSAKLLKEEILMYLEELSQEMGKENLKGEILVFGGAAMVLAFNSRPSTKDVDALFQPKSKIYELSKRIAERHQLSPDWLNDSVKGFINTDSFNYKLFLRFENIAIYVPDPEYLLAMKSISMRLGIESSDLEDIKFLIEYLKIKKLEDIFNLIKKYYSREQIPMKTYYALEEIFQDILDNNP
;
A
#
# COMPACT_ATOMS: atom_id res chain seq x y z
N MET A 1 -26.10 -4.82 -1.75
CA MET A 1 -24.75 -4.29 -2.02
C MET A 1 -23.78 -5.13 -1.21
N ASN A 2 -23.05 -6.06 -1.87
CA ASN A 2 -22.05 -6.85 -1.16
C ASN A 2 -20.90 -5.92 -0.77
N SER A 3 -20.79 -5.62 0.53
CA SER A 3 -19.56 -5.07 1.08
C SER A 3 -18.47 -6.10 0.76
N SER A 4 -17.52 -5.76 -0.11
CA SER A 4 -16.36 -6.60 -0.40
C SER A 4 -15.71 -6.97 0.95
N ALA A 5 -15.61 -8.26 1.24
CA ALA A 5 -14.98 -8.72 2.48
C ALA A 5 -13.55 -8.15 2.54
N LYS A 6 -13.15 -7.65 3.71
CA LYS A 6 -11.78 -7.16 3.90
C LYS A 6 -10.83 -8.35 3.96
N LEU A 7 -9.66 -8.22 3.35
CA LEU A 7 -8.61 -9.23 3.33
C LEU A 7 -7.73 -9.11 4.58
N LEU A 8 -7.60 -10.18 5.33
CA LEU A 8 -6.66 -10.32 6.44
C LEU A 8 -5.24 -10.59 5.91
N LYS A 9 -4.24 -10.41 6.75
CA LYS A 9 -2.83 -10.67 6.39
C LYS A 9 -2.62 -12.09 5.88
N GLU A 10 -3.16 -13.06 6.60
CA GLU A 10 -3.04 -14.50 6.30
C GLU A 10 -3.71 -14.83 4.96
N GLU A 11 -4.84 -14.22 4.68
CA GLU A 11 -5.55 -14.42 3.41
C GLU A 11 -4.76 -13.83 2.23
N ILE A 12 -4.22 -12.61 2.38
CA ILE A 12 -3.37 -12.01 1.34
C ILE A 12 -2.17 -12.92 1.05
N LEU A 13 -1.49 -13.40 2.08
CA LEU A 13 -0.33 -14.29 1.92
C LEU A 13 -0.71 -15.60 1.23
N MET A 14 -1.84 -16.20 1.61
CA MET A 14 -2.37 -17.42 1.01
C MET A 14 -2.66 -17.24 -0.49
N TYR A 15 -3.31 -16.13 -0.88
CA TYR A 15 -3.62 -15.88 -2.29
C TYR A 15 -2.38 -15.54 -3.11
N LEU A 16 -1.39 -14.86 -2.53
CA LEU A 16 -0.12 -14.59 -3.19
C LEU A 16 0.72 -15.86 -3.37
N GLU A 17 0.67 -16.79 -2.40
CA GLU A 17 1.31 -18.10 -2.51
C GLU A 17 0.64 -18.95 -3.59
N GLU A 18 -0.70 -18.99 -3.63
CA GLU A 18 -1.44 -19.67 -4.70
C GLU A 18 -1.10 -19.08 -6.07
N LEU A 19 -1.00 -17.75 -6.18
CA LEU A 19 -0.57 -17.09 -7.41
C LEU A 19 0.85 -17.54 -7.83
N SER A 20 1.75 -17.68 -6.86
CA SER A 20 3.10 -18.23 -7.11
C SER A 20 3.06 -19.66 -7.65
N GLN A 21 2.20 -20.50 -7.09
CA GLN A 21 2.01 -21.88 -7.56
C GLN A 21 1.45 -21.93 -8.99
N GLU A 22 0.44 -21.11 -9.29
CA GLU A 22 -0.13 -21.02 -10.65
C GLU A 22 0.93 -20.54 -11.66
N MET A 23 1.75 -19.57 -11.32
CA MET A 23 2.87 -19.13 -12.16
C MET A 23 3.90 -20.24 -12.39
N GLY A 24 4.18 -21.03 -11.35
CA GLY A 24 5.09 -22.17 -11.45
C GLY A 24 4.62 -23.25 -12.44
N LYS A 25 3.31 -23.52 -12.52
CA LYS A 25 2.73 -24.45 -13.49
C LYS A 25 3.02 -24.04 -14.95
N GLU A 26 3.18 -22.76 -15.19
CA GLU A 26 3.50 -22.19 -16.49
C GLU A 26 4.99 -21.86 -16.67
N ASN A 27 5.85 -22.29 -15.72
CA ASN A 27 7.29 -21.97 -15.68
C ASN A 27 7.60 -20.48 -15.72
N LEU A 28 6.75 -19.65 -15.09
CA LEU A 28 6.90 -18.21 -15.01
C LEU A 28 7.42 -17.78 -13.64
N LYS A 29 8.16 -16.68 -13.64
CA LYS A 29 8.56 -15.95 -12.42
C LYS A 29 7.92 -14.56 -12.45
N GLY A 30 7.62 -14.01 -11.26
CA GLY A 30 7.01 -12.71 -11.13
C GLY A 30 7.55 -11.89 -9.97
N GLU A 31 7.28 -10.59 -10.04
CA GLU A 31 7.58 -9.63 -8.99
C GLU A 31 6.34 -8.79 -8.72
N ILE A 32 6.08 -8.53 -7.45
CA ILE A 32 4.95 -7.74 -6.98
C ILE A 32 5.46 -6.72 -5.97
N LEU A 33 5.32 -5.45 -6.25
CA LEU A 33 5.63 -4.35 -5.36
C LEU A 33 4.33 -3.80 -4.78
N VAL A 34 4.08 -4.10 -3.51
CA VAL A 34 2.83 -3.83 -2.80
C VAL A 34 2.84 -2.45 -2.19
N PHE A 35 1.72 -1.73 -2.29
CA PHE A 35 1.53 -0.38 -1.77
C PHE A 35 0.29 -0.30 -0.86
N GLY A 36 -0.08 0.92 -0.51
CA GLY A 36 -1.34 1.25 0.11
C GLY A 36 -1.63 0.48 1.40
N GLY A 37 -2.88 0.09 1.55
CA GLY A 37 -3.35 -0.65 2.72
C GLY A 37 -2.73 -2.02 2.88
N ALA A 38 -2.45 -2.71 1.78
CA ALA A 38 -1.83 -4.04 1.83
C ALA A 38 -0.38 -3.98 2.34
N ALA A 39 0.40 -2.95 1.98
CA ALA A 39 1.73 -2.74 2.56
C ALA A 39 1.66 -2.50 4.08
N MET A 40 0.66 -1.71 4.54
CA MET A 40 0.44 -1.46 5.97
C MET A 40 0.07 -2.72 6.75
N VAL A 41 -0.76 -3.60 6.16
CA VAL A 41 -1.12 -4.91 6.74
C VAL A 41 0.08 -5.86 6.76
N LEU A 42 0.76 -6.02 5.62
CA LEU A 42 1.80 -7.04 5.44
C LEU A 42 3.09 -6.68 6.19
N ALA A 43 3.65 -5.50 5.92
CA ALA A 43 4.98 -5.14 6.35
C ALA A 43 5.04 -4.47 7.72
N PHE A 44 3.97 -3.75 8.12
CA PHE A 44 3.96 -2.95 9.35
C PHE A 44 3.02 -3.48 10.43
N ASN A 45 2.10 -4.37 10.09
CA ASN A 45 1.10 -4.89 11.03
C ASN A 45 0.30 -3.75 11.72
N SER A 46 0.17 -2.61 11.04
CA SER A 46 -0.44 -1.40 11.60
C SER A 46 -1.96 -1.46 11.63
N ARG A 47 -2.54 -2.38 10.86
CA ARG A 47 -3.98 -2.61 10.83
C ARG A 47 -4.30 -4.08 10.46
N PRO A 48 -5.47 -4.61 10.86
CA PRO A 48 -5.78 -6.03 10.72
C PRO A 48 -6.09 -6.44 9.27
N SER A 49 -6.59 -5.54 8.43
CA SER A 49 -7.12 -5.90 7.10
C SER A 49 -7.11 -4.74 6.11
N THR A 50 -7.27 -5.07 4.83
CA THR A 50 -7.46 -4.11 3.74
C THR A 50 -8.58 -4.57 2.81
N LYS A 51 -9.08 -3.69 1.92
CA LYS A 51 -10.10 -4.04 0.93
C LYS A 51 -9.52 -4.81 -0.26
N ASP A 52 -8.28 -4.47 -0.65
CA ASP A 52 -7.58 -4.93 -1.85
C ASP A 52 -6.08 -4.85 -1.69
N VAL A 53 -5.36 -5.35 -2.68
CA VAL A 53 -3.90 -5.30 -2.79
C VAL A 53 -3.55 -4.41 -3.97
N ASP A 54 -3.24 -3.14 -3.68
CA ASP A 54 -2.68 -2.21 -4.66
C ASP A 54 -1.21 -2.54 -4.90
N ALA A 55 -0.81 -2.83 -6.14
CA ALA A 55 0.55 -3.21 -6.45
C ALA A 55 0.99 -2.87 -7.86
N LEU A 56 2.29 -2.72 -8.08
CA LEU A 56 2.89 -2.91 -9.39
C LEU A 56 3.38 -4.35 -9.52
N PHE A 57 3.19 -4.95 -10.68
CA PHE A 57 3.60 -6.35 -10.88
C PHE A 57 3.99 -6.68 -12.31
N GLN A 58 4.89 -7.65 -12.44
CA GLN A 58 5.35 -8.21 -13.72
C GLN A 58 5.47 -9.73 -13.62
N PRO A 59 5.12 -10.46 -14.72
CA PRO A 59 4.51 -10.02 -15.98
C PRO A 59 3.04 -9.63 -15.78
N LYS A 60 2.68 -8.42 -16.21
CA LYS A 60 1.42 -7.79 -15.87
C LYS A 60 0.19 -8.60 -16.33
N SER A 61 0.10 -8.90 -17.63
CA SER A 61 -1.08 -9.59 -18.22
C SER A 61 -1.31 -10.95 -17.58
N LYS A 62 -0.23 -11.67 -17.28
CA LYS A 62 -0.33 -13.00 -16.71
C LYS A 62 -0.75 -12.98 -15.24
N ILE A 63 -0.18 -12.09 -14.46
CA ILE A 63 -0.59 -11.93 -13.05
C ILE A 63 -2.07 -11.51 -12.97
N TYR A 64 -2.53 -10.61 -13.84
CA TYR A 64 -3.97 -10.28 -13.90
C TYR A 64 -4.85 -11.47 -14.27
N GLU A 65 -4.45 -12.27 -15.25
CA GLU A 65 -5.21 -13.47 -15.65
C GLU A 65 -5.34 -14.43 -14.47
N LEU A 66 -4.22 -14.74 -13.82
CA LEU A 66 -4.17 -15.70 -12.71
C LEU A 66 -4.87 -15.18 -11.46
N SER A 67 -4.73 -13.88 -11.15
CA SER A 67 -5.41 -13.27 -10.01
C SER A 67 -6.94 -13.31 -10.15
N LYS A 68 -7.49 -13.15 -11.37
CA LYS A 68 -8.92 -13.31 -11.62
C LYS A 68 -9.40 -14.76 -11.40
N ARG A 69 -8.62 -15.75 -11.85
CA ARG A 69 -8.95 -17.17 -11.57
C ARG A 69 -8.97 -17.48 -10.08
N ILE A 70 -8.04 -16.90 -9.31
CA ILE A 70 -8.02 -17.01 -7.85
C ILE A 70 -9.25 -16.32 -7.26
N ALA A 71 -9.59 -15.12 -7.73
CA ALA A 71 -10.78 -14.40 -7.30
C ALA A 71 -12.07 -15.21 -7.51
N GLU A 72 -12.25 -15.84 -8.66
CA GLU A 72 -13.39 -16.71 -8.95
C GLU A 72 -13.45 -17.92 -8.01
N ARG A 73 -12.31 -18.56 -7.76
CA ARG A 73 -12.19 -19.73 -6.89
C ARG A 73 -12.54 -19.43 -5.42
N HIS A 74 -12.13 -18.28 -4.95
CA HIS A 74 -12.32 -17.86 -3.55
C HIS A 74 -13.44 -16.84 -3.35
N GLN A 75 -14.23 -16.53 -4.39
CA GLN A 75 -15.33 -15.55 -4.36
C GLN A 75 -14.88 -14.16 -3.89
N LEU A 76 -13.68 -13.75 -4.32
CA LEU A 76 -13.14 -12.42 -4.06
C LEU A 76 -13.64 -11.41 -5.10
N SER A 77 -13.39 -10.12 -4.83
CA SER A 77 -13.48 -9.11 -5.88
C SER A 77 -12.53 -9.47 -7.02
N PRO A 78 -12.93 -9.35 -8.29
CA PRO A 78 -12.04 -9.53 -9.44
C PRO A 78 -10.79 -8.64 -9.39
N ASP A 79 -10.88 -7.51 -8.70
CA ASP A 79 -9.82 -6.50 -8.54
C ASP A 79 -9.14 -6.56 -7.16
N TRP A 80 -9.22 -7.72 -6.47
CA TRP A 80 -8.55 -7.89 -5.18
C TRP A 80 -7.05 -7.61 -5.24
N LEU A 81 -6.42 -7.92 -6.38
CA LEU A 81 -5.06 -7.50 -6.74
C LEU A 81 -5.16 -6.60 -7.97
N ASN A 82 -4.75 -5.35 -7.83
CA ASN A 82 -4.91 -4.34 -8.88
C ASN A 82 -3.72 -3.39 -8.95
N ASP A 83 -3.62 -2.62 -10.05
CA ASP A 83 -2.57 -1.64 -10.25
C ASP A 83 -3.06 -0.18 -10.28
N SER A 84 -4.15 0.12 -9.58
CA SER A 84 -4.74 1.48 -9.48
C SER A 84 -3.77 2.51 -8.91
N VAL A 85 -2.80 2.04 -8.13
CA VAL A 85 -1.74 2.85 -7.51
C VAL A 85 -0.87 3.60 -8.53
N LYS A 86 -0.84 3.20 -9.80
CA LYS A 86 0.00 3.82 -10.86
C LYS A 86 -0.15 5.32 -10.98
N GLY A 87 -1.36 5.86 -10.76
CA GLY A 87 -1.62 7.28 -10.85
C GLY A 87 -0.93 8.13 -9.77
N PHE A 88 -0.41 7.49 -8.73
CA PHE A 88 0.23 8.14 -7.59
C PHE A 88 1.73 7.81 -7.47
N ILE A 89 2.24 6.89 -8.27
CA ILE A 89 3.64 6.45 -8.19
C ILE A 89 4.52 7.35 -9.06
N ASN A 90 5.55 7.90 -8.43
CA ASN A 90 6.69 8.46 -9.12
C ASN A 90 7.81 7.40 -9.10
N THR A 91 7.92 6.61 -10.19
CA THR A 91 8.74 5.39 -10.23
C THR A 91 10.25 5.63 -10.18
N ASP A 92 10.72 6.85 -10.41
CA ASP A 92 12.14 7.13 -10.64
C ASP A 92 12.91 7.50 -9.36
N SER A 93 12.26 7.52 -8.19
CA SER A 93 12.85 8.19 -7.02
C SER A 93 12.63 7.56 -5.66
N PHE A 94 12.21 6.30 -5.57
CA PHE A 94 12.04 5.67 -4.24
C PHE A 94 12.72 4.31 -4.12
N ASN A 95 13.09 3.95 -2.88
CA ASN A 95 13.63 2.64 -2.56
C ASN A 95 12.53 1.68 -2.14
N TYR A 96 12.76 0.40 -2.41
CA TYR A 96 11.92 -0.70 -1.95
C TYR A 96 12.80 -1.88 -1.56
N LYS A 97 12.28 -2.74 -0.70
CA LYS A 97 12.99 -3.92 -0.21
C LYS A 97 12.16 -5.19 -0.39
N LEU A 98 12.87 -6.31 -0.52
CA LEU A 98 12.23 -7.61 -0.50
C LEU A 98 11.55 -7.82 0.86
N PHE A 99 10.24 -8.07 0.81
CA PHE A 99 9.44 -8.41 1.99
C PHE A 99 9.37 -9.93 2.18
N LEU A 100 9.02 -10.65 1.10
CA LEU A 100 8.85 -12.10 1.12
C LEU A 100 9.15 -12.66 -0.27
N ARG A 101 9.62 -13.90 -0.32
CA ARG A 101 9.79 -14.64 -1.57
C ARG A 101 9.11 -15.99 -1.48
N PHE A 102 8.18 -16.22 -2.38
CA PHE A 102 7.66 -17.55 -2.72
C PHE A 102 8.52 -18.16 -3.82
N GLU A 103 8.25 -19.40 -4.19
CA GLU A 103 9.04 -20.12 -5.20
C GLU A 103 9.11 -19.38 -6.55
N ASN A 104 7.99 -18.80 -6.99
CA ASN A 104 7.87 -18.18 -8.30
C ASN A 104 7.54 -16.68 -8.27
N ILE A 105 7.32 -16.08 -7.09
CA ILE A 105 7.03 -14.65 -6.94
C ILE A 105 7.87 -14.05 -5.83
N ALA A 106 8.47 -12.87 -6.11
CA ALA A 106 9.08 -12.02 -5.11
C ALA A 106 8.15 -10.86 -4.77
N ILE A 107 7.92 -10.64 -3.47
CA ILE A 107 7.07 -9.56 -2.94
C ILE A 107 7.97 -8.48 -2.35
N TYR A 108 7.78 -7.26 -2.80
CA TYR A 108 8.51 -6.07 -2.34
C TYR A 108 7.56 -5.08 -1.69
N VAL A 109 8.10 -4.24 -0.84
CA VAL A 109 7.40 -3.10 -0.23
C VAL A 109 8.29 -1.86 -0.30
N PRO A 110 7.73 -0.66 -0.52
CA PRO A 110 8.49 0.58 -0.48
C PRO A 110 8.98 0.89 0.92
N ASP A 111 9.99 1.76 1.01
CA ASP A 111 10.41 2.32 2.28
C ASP A 111 9.27 3.12 2.95
N PRO A 112 9.21 3.15 4.29
CA PRO A 112 8.13 3.82 5.02
C PRO A 112 8.07 5.33 4.74
N GLU A 113 9.19 5.96 4.42
CA GLU A 113 9.21 7.37 3.99
C GLU A 113 8.40 7.59 2.71
N TYR A 114 8.58 6.73 1.70
CA TYR A 114 7.82 6.82 0.47
C TYR A 114 6.33 6.52 0.68
N LEU A 115 6.02 5.52 1.51
CA LEU A 115 4.63 5.20 1.86
C LEU A 115 3.92 6.38 2.54
N LEU A 116 4.60 7.08 3.46
CA LEU A 116 4.08 8.28 4.10
C LEU A 116 3.79 9.38 3.05
N ALA A 117 4.74 9.65 2.17
CA ALA A 117 4.58 10.67 1.13
C ALA A 117 3.41 10.32 0.19
N MET A 118 3.37 9.08 -0.32
CA MET A 118 2.32 8.63 -1.23
C MET A 118 0.93 8.66 -0.58
N LYS A 119 0.80 8.17 0.65
CA LYS A 119 -0.47 8.21 1.39
C LYS A 119 -0.93 9.64 1.66
N SER A 120 -0.02 10.53 1.97
CA SER A 120 -0.34 11.95 2.18
C SER A 120 -0.92 12.60 0.91
N ILE A 121 -0.39 12.28 -0.27
CA ILE A 121 -0.88 12.80 -1.55
C ILE A 121 -2.22 12.18 -1.93
N SER A 122 -2.36 10.87 -1.77
CA SER A 122 -3.53 10.11 -2.22
C SER A 122 -4.66 10.03 -1.17
N MET A 123 -4.46 10.60 0.04
CA MET A 123 -5.39 10.44 1.15
C MET A 123 -6.83 10.78 0.79
N ARG A 124 -7.73 9.94 1.27
CA ARG A 124 -9.18 10.15 1.23
C ARG A 124 -9.64 10.58 2.61
N LEU A 125 -10.36 11.69 2.66
CA LEU A 125 -10.96 12.20 3.89
C LEU A 125 -12.36 11.61 4.01
N GLY A 126 -12.62 10.83 5.05
CA GLY A 126 -13.94 10.26 5.32
C GLY A 126 -13.89 9.14 6.35
N ILE A 127 -15.03 8.86 6.98
CA ILE A 127 -15.19 7.93 8.11
C ILE A 127 -14.77 6.48 7.75
N GLU A 128 -14.87 6.11 6.49
CA GLU A 128 -14.50 4.75 6.04
C GLU A 128 -13.04 4.62 5.58
N SER A 129 -12.28 5.72 5.58
CA SER A 129 -10.88 5.73 5.17
C SER A 129 -9.97 5.46 6.35
N SER A 130 -9.05 4.52 6.20
CA SER A 130 -7.95 4.29 7.17
C SER A 130 -6.69 5.10 6.81
N ASP A 131 -6.79 6.05 5.89
CA ASP A 131 -5.59 6.77 5.42
C ASP A 131 -5.01 7.68 6.51
N LEU A 132 -5.87 8.27 7.36
CA LEU A 132 -5.41 9.13 8.47
C LEU A 132 -4.65 8.32 9.53
N GLU A 133 -5.18 7.16 9.92
CA GLU A 133 -4.53 6.25 10.88
C GLU A 133 -3.21 5.71 10.32
N ASP A 134 -3.18 5.35 9.03
CA ASP A 134 -1.96 4.88 8.38
C ASP A 134 -0.88 5.98 8.35
N ILE A 135 -1.26 7.24 8.07
CA ILE A 135 -0.36 8.40 8.08
C ILE A 135 0.15 8.66 9.50
N LYS A 136 -0.75 8.68 10.49
CA LYS A 136 -0.38 8.84 11.91
C LYS A 136 0.63 7.77 12.33
N PHE A 137 0.34 6.51 12.05
CA PHE A 137 1.24 5.39 12.32
C PHE A 137 2.63 5.60 11.69
N LEU A 138 2.70 6.00 10.41
CA LEU A 138 3.96 6.20 9.71
C LEU A 138 4.76 7.38 10.27
N ILE A 139 4.11 8.47 10.68
CA ILE A 139 4.75 9.61 11.35
C ILE A 139 5.41 9.15 12.66
N GLU A 140 4.68 8.38 13.47
CA GLU A 140 5.18 7.83 14.74
C GLU A 140 6.29 6.80 14.52
N TYR A 141 6.11 5.88 13.55
CA TYR A 141 7.10 4.86 13.17
C TYR A 141 8.43 5.48 12.73
N LEU A 142 8.37 6.55 11.93
CA LEU A 142 9.53 7.30 11.46
C LEU A 142 10.09 8.27 12.53
N LYS A 143 9.42 8.38 13.67
CA LYS A 143 9.80 9.28 14.79
C LYS A 143 9.93 10.73 14.36
N ILE A 144 9.08 11.19 13.46
CA ILE A 144 9.07 12.57 13.00
C ILE A 144 8.56 13.48 14.12
N LYS A 145 9.32 14.54 14.45
CA LYS A 145 9.07 15.43 15.59
C LYS A 145 8.63 16.83 15.20
N LYS A 146 8.64 17.16 13.92
CA LYS A 146 8.24 18.48 13.41
C LYS A 146 7.37 18.31 12.16
N LEU A 147 6.31 19.09 12.09
CA LEU A 147 5.41 19.12 10.93
C LEU A 147 6.18 19.47 9.64
N GLU A 148 7.15 20.36 9.72
CA GLU A 148 7.99 20.75 8.58
C GLU A 148 8.75 19.56 7.98
N ASP A 149 9.21 18.61 8.81
CA ASP A 149 9.94 17.42 8.36
C ASP A 149 9.04 16.51 7.51
N ILE A 150 7.72 16.45 7.80
CA ILE A 150 6.74 15.71 6.99
C ILE A 150 6.65 16.34 5.60
N PHE A 151 6.51 17.67 5.51
CA PHE A 151 6.46 18.35 4.21
C PHE A 151 7.77 18.25 3.43
N ASN A 152 8.91 18.32 4.11
CA ASN A 152 10.21 18.14 3.47
C ASN A 152 10.37 16.72 2.93
N LEU A 153 9.88 15.72 3.65
CA LEU A 153 9.85 14.33 3.19
C LEU A 153 8.96 14.17 1.96
N ILE A 154 7.74 14.70 1.96
CA ILE A 154 6.84 14.63 0.80
C ILE A 154 7.49 15.27 -0.43
N LYS A 155 8.15 16.42 -0.28
CA LYS A 155 8.82 17.14 -1.37
C LYS A 155 10.03 16.40 -1.97
N LYS A 156 10.58 15.37 -1.29
CA LYS A 156 11.59 14.50 -1.90
C LYS A 156 11.03 13.69 -3.08
N TYR A 157 9.73 13.38 -3.05
CA TYR A 157 9.09 12.46 -3.98
C TYR A 157 8.07 13.12 -4.90
N TYR A 158 7.47 14.24 -4.49
CA TYR A 158 6.39 14.92 -5.20
C TYR A 158 6.69 16.42 -5.32
N SER A 159 6.43 17.00 -6.48
CA SER A 159 6.54 18.44 -6.65
C SER A 159 5.44 19.17 -5.87
N ARG A 160 5.64 20.45 -5.60
CA ARG A 160 4.69 21.28 -4.84
C ARG A 160 3.29 21.28 -5.47
N GLU A 161 3.23 21.27 -6.80
CA GLU A 161 1.99 21.31 -7.58
C GLU A 161 1.20 20.00 -7.45
N GLN A 162 1.87 18.90 -7.12
CA GLN A 162 1.25 17.58 -6.90
C GLN A 162 0.66 17.43 -5.48
N ILE A 163 0.98 18.36 -4.56
CA ILE A 163 0.48 18.31 -3.18
C ILE A 163 -0.88 19.01 -3.09
N PRO A 164 -1.99 18.28 -2.91
CA PRO A 164 -3.31 18.88 -2.78
C PRO A 164 -3.39 19.80 -1.55
N MET A 165 -4.16 20.89 -1.64
CA MET A 165 -4.35 21.80 -0.51
C MET A 165 -4.91 21.08 0.73
N LYS A 166 -5.83 20.12 0.55
CA LYS A 166 -6.37 19.30 1.64
C LYS A 166 -5.31 18.57 2.45
N THR A 167 -4.19 18.20 1.80
CA THR A 167 -3.07 17.48 2.44
C THR A 167 -2.41 18.34 3.52
N TYR A 168 -2.25 19.65 3.27
CA TYR A 168 -1.65 20.56 4.25
C TYR A 168 -2.49 20.60 5.53
N TYR A 169 -3.79 20.85 5.41
CA TYR A 169 -4.68 20.94 6.57
C TYR A 169 -4.79 19.60 7.32
N ALA A 170 -4.94 18.50 6.59
CA ALA A 170 -5.05 17.19 7.22
C ALA A 170 -3.77 16.79 7.97
N LEU A 171 -2.57 17.08 7.44
CA LEU A 171 -1.31 16.79 8.12
C LEU A 171 -1.11 17.69 9.36
N GLU A 172 -1.54 18.94 9.33
CA GLU A 172 -1.54 19.81 10.52
C GLU A 172 -2.42 19.22 11.62
N GLU A 173 -3.65 18.80 11.28
CA GLU A 173 -4.60 18.20 12.23
C GLU A 173 -4.07 16.88 12.80
N ILE A 174 -3.55 15.96 11.95
CA ILE A 174 -2.97 14.70 12.37
C ILE A 174 -1.77 14.94 13.31
N PHE A 175 -0.90 15.88 12.96
CA PHE A 175 0.30 16.15 13.74
C PHE A 175 -0.04 16.76 15.10
N GLN A 176 -1.03 17.65 15.16
CA GLN A 176 -1.52 18.19 16.42
C GLN A 176 -2.13 17.08 17.30
N ASP A 177 -2.92 16.19 16.72
CA ASP A 177 -3.49 15.05 17.46
C ASP A 177 -2.39 14.12 18.04
N ILE A 178 -1.29 13.91 17.29
CA ILE A 178 -0.14 13.15 17.82
C ILE A 178 0.50 13.85 19.04
N LEU A 179 0.67 15.18 18.97
CA LEU A 179 1.26 15.94 20.08
C LEU A 179 0.37 15.93 21.32
N ASP A 180 -0.93 16.05 21.14
CA ASP A 180 -1.91 16.09 22.24
C ASP A 180 -2.02 14.72 22.96
N ASN A 181 -1.81 13.62 22.23
CA ASN A 181 -1.90 12.27 22.78
C ASN A 181 -0.55 11.68 23.25
N ASN A 182 0.58 12.30 22.92
CA ASN A 182 1.93 11.90 23.33
C ASN A 182 2.71 13.11 23.90
N PRO A 183 2.34 13.65 25.08
CA PRO A 183 2.98 14.82 25.68
C PRO A 183 4.43 14.58 26.10
#